data_2949d418e1b0095f8001fab4295307ea
#
_entry.id   2949d418e1b0095f8001fab4295307ea
#
_cell.length_a   1.000
_cell.length_b   1.000
_cell.length_c   1.000
_cell.angle_alpha   90.00
_cell.angle_beta   90.00
_cell.angle_gamma   90.00
#
_symmetry.space_group_name_H-M   'P 1'
#
loop_
_entity.id
_entity.type
_entity.pdbx_description
1 polymer ?
#
loop_
_entity_poly.entity_id
_entity_poly.type
_entity_poly.pdbx_seq_one_letter_code
_entity_poly.pdbx_strand_id
1 'polypeptide(L)'
;MKRVIFTLLLALFAVTTTSAQKAVELKHTADQVVKHWNNQTAPHSNQETKDEYVNEKGYAFCTSQTEFYIYKPSTPKSDKCIIVLPGGGYSGVVMSKGFRIAEWLRDEGITSIVLKYRLPNYGHKEVPLEDTQAALRYAREHATELGIDPAKVGVLGGSAGGHLAAYVSTFTPDAEKPAFAILIYPVITGDSWLGHISSFNYLLGKNRTPEQVEQYSLQNRVTATTPPTILLLSDDDNVVPSINSMLYYKALKHYGVKSTMYTFPSGGHGWAGKAGFKYEKEWHHLLLDWLDTLK
;
A
#
# COMPACT_ATOMS: atom_id res chain seq x y z
N MET A 1 -44.32 57.33 -36.68
CA MET A 1 -44.31 55.84 -36.72
C MET A 1 -42.89 55.36 -36.39
N LYS A 2 -42.64 54.95 -35.13
CA LYS A 2 -41.36 54.44 -34.67
C LYS A 2 -41.41 52.86 -34.67
N ARG A 3 -40.54 52.23 -35.49
CA ARG A 3 -40.40 50.78 -35.53
C ARG A 3 -39.47 50.37 -34.40
N VAL A 4 -39.95 49.49 -33.49
CA VAL A 4 -39.20 48.85 -32.44
C VAL A 4 -38.71 47.55 -33.05
N ILE A 5 -37.39 47.33 -33.10
CA ILE A 5 -36.76 46.11 -33.52
C ILE A 5 -36.48 45.27 -32.22
N PHE A 6 -37.16 44.12 -32.09
CA PHE A 6 -36.87 43.13 -31.01
C PHE A 6 -35.73 42.21 -31.46
N THR A 7 -34.59 42.33 -30.79
CA THR A 7 -33.47 41.43 -31.02
C THR A 7 -33.60 40.27 -30.07
N LEU A 8 -33.87 39.08 -30.62
CA LEU A 8 -33.92 37.82 -29.86
C LEU A 8 -32.48 37.34 -29.61
N LEU A 9 -32.02 37.37 -28.36
CA LEU A 9 -30.77 36.72 -27.97
C LEU A 9 -31.04 35.22 -27.76
N LEU A 10 -30.56 34.35 -28.64
CA LEU A 10 -30.48 32.92 -28.44
C LEU A 10 -29.27 32.63 -27.53
N ALA A 11 -29.52 32.24 -26.29
CA ALA A 11 -28.49 31.68 -25.41
C ALA A 11 -28.24 30.23 -25.80
N LEU A 12 -27.09 29.94 -26.43
CA LEU A 12 -26.60 28.57 -26.63
C LEU A 12 -26.12 28.02 -25.27
N PHE A 13 -26.88 27.12 -24.67
CA PHE A 13 -26.39 26.30 -23.62
C PHE A 13 -25.46 25.21 -24.22
N ALA A 14 -24.16 25.39 -24.08
CA ALA A 14 -23.19 24.30 -24.34
C ALA A 14 -23.36 23.25 -23.27
N VAL A 15 -24.03 22.15 -23.60
CA VAL A 15 -24.02 20.93 -22.76
C VAL A 15 -22.64 20.30 -22.91
N THR A 16 -21.75 20.56 -21.96
CA THR A 16 -20.50 19.79 -21.82
C THR A 16 -20.85 18.40 -21.34
N THR A 17 -20.94 17.44 -22.25
CA THR A 17 -20.98 16.02 -21.91
C THR A 17 -19.61 15.65 -21.36
N THR A 18 -19.45 15.64 -20.05
CA THR A 18 -18.36 14.91 -19.40
C THR A 18 -18.55 13.44 -19.73
N SER A 19 -17.69 12.89 -20.58
CA SER A 19 -17.65 11.45 -20.81
C SER A 19 -17.33 10.78 -19.47
N ALA A 20 -18.31 10.14 -18.86
CA ALA A 20 -18.09 9.30 -17.69
C ALA A 20 -17.05 8.25 -18.11
N GLN A 21 -15.89 8.29 -17.46
CA GLN A 21 -14.83 7.30 -17.68
C GLN A 21 -15.41 5.94 -17.31
N LYS A 22 -15.51 5.04 -18.29
CA LYS A 22 -16.12 3.73 -18.09
C LYS A 22 -15.34 3.01 -17.01
N ALA A 23 -15.97 2.72 -15.87
CA ALA A 23 -15.33 1.99 -14.78
C ALA A 23 -14.86 0.63 -15.31
N VAL A 24 -13.55 0.38 -15.22
CA VAL A 24 -12.95 -0.90 -15.57
C VAL A 24 -12.97 -1.76 -14.31
N GLU A 25 -13.48 -2.97 -14.42
CA GLU A 25 -13.47 -3.92 -13.31
C GLU A 25 -12.04 -4.40 -13.01
N LEU A 26 -11.71 -4.57 -11.71
CA LEU A 26 -10.43 -5.15 -11.30
C LEU A 26 -10.36 -6.61 -11.71
N LYS A 27 -9.41 -6.95 -12.59
CA LYS A 27 -9.15 -8.35 -12.99
C LYS A 27 -8.26 -9.01 -11.94
N HIS A 28 -8.74 -10.04 -11.30
CA HIS A 28 -8.04 -10.80 -10.25
C HIS A 28 -8.41 -12.28 -10.29
N THR A 29 -7.60 -13.09 -9.60
CA THR A 29 -7.80 -14.53 -9.39
C THR A 29 -7.93 -14.86 -7.90
N ALA A 30 -8.37 -13.90 -7.09
CA ALA A 30 -8.62 -14.11 -5.67
C ALA A 30 -9.72 -15.15 -5.46
N ASP A 31 -9.55 -16.02 -4.46
CA ASP A 31 -10.51 -17.06 -4.11
C ASP A 31 -11.78 -16.45 -3.46
N GLN A 32 -11.61 -15.31 -2.77
CA GLN A 32 -12.69 -14.60 -2.11
C GLN A 32 -12.40 -13.09 -2.08
N VAL A 33 -13.46 -12.27 -2.17
CA VAL A 33 -13.40 -10.83 -1.95
C VAL A 33 -14.35 -10.46 -0.82
N VAL A 34 -13.82 -9.80 0.21
CA VAL A 34 -14.58 -9.33 1.37
C VAL A 34 -14.62 -7.80 1.32
N LYS A 35 -15.84 -7.24 1.20
CA LYS A 35 -16.08 -5.81 1.43
C LYS A 35 -16.17 -5.60 2.94
N HIS A 36 -15.15 -4.94 3.52
CA HIS A 36 -15.07 -4.85 4.98
C HIS A 36 -15.89 -3.67 5.52
N TRP A 37 -15.45 -2.44 5.25
CA TRP A 37 -16.16 -1.22 5.64
C TRP A 37 -15.92 -0.09 4.61
N ASN A 38 -16.70 0.97 4.74
CA ASN A 38 -16.58 2.16 3.90
C ASN A 38 -16.53 3.43 4.80
N ASN A 39 -16.50 4.60 4.18
CA ASN A 39 -16.45 5.88 4.89
C ASN A 39 -17.63 6.14 5.86
N GLN A 40 -18.72 5.40 5.78
CA GLN A 40 -19.88 5.54 6.66
C GLN A 40 -19.83 4.60 7.87
N THR A 41 -19.12 3.47 7.75
CA THR A 41 -19.08 2.40 8.76
C THR A 41 -17.74 2.26 9.46
N ALA A 42 -16.66 2.84 8.89
CA ALA A 42 -15.33 2.85 9.48
C ALA A 42 -15.18 3.91 10.58
N PRO A 43 -14.19 3.77 11.48
CA PRO A 43 -13.93 4.76 12.54
C PRO A 43 -13.68 6.17 12.02
N HIS A 44 -12.90 6.30 10.93
CA HIS A 44 -12.63 7.57 10.26
C HIS A 44 -13.02 7.52 8.79
N SER A 45 -13.46 8.66 8.25
CA SER A 45 -13.75 8.86 6.83
C SER A 45 -12.59 9.61 6.16
N ASN A 46 -12.24 9.24 4.93
CA ASN A 46 -11.30 10.05 4.11
C ASN A 46 -11.99 11.20 3.38
N GLN A 47 -13.29 11.41 3.61
CA GLN A 47 -14.12 12.46 3.01
C GLN A 47 -14.06 12.48 1.46
N GLU A 48 -13.78 11.33 0.83
CA GLU A 48 -13.84 11.23 -0.64
C GLU A 48 -15.29 11.34 -1.11
N THR A 49 -15.52 12.25 -2.05
CA THR A 49 -16.85 12.54 -2.61
C THR A 49 -16.99 12.09 -4.05
N LYS A 50 -15.89 11.72 -4.70
CA LYS A 50 -15.89 11.23 -6.07
C LYS A 50 -16.13 9.74 -6.08
N ASP A 51 -16.75 9.26 -7.14
CA ASP A 51 -16.92 7.84 -7.38
C ASP A 51 -15.55 7.14 -7.52
N GLU A 52 -15.43 5.99 -6.88
CA GLU A 52 -14.28 5.12 -7.05
C GLU A 52 -14.22 4.60 -8.49
N TYR A 53 -13.04 4.61 -9.09
CA TYR A 53 -12.84 4.07 -10.43
C TYR A 53 -11.50 3.34 -10.55
N VAL A 54 -11.43 2.42 -11.51
CA VAL A 54 -10.22 1.69 -11.86
C VAL A 54 -9.82 2.06 -13.29
N ASN A 55 -8.53 2.33 -13.51
CA ASN A 55 -8.02 2.55 -14.85
C ASN A 55 -7.60 1.24 -15.55
N GLU A 56 -7.29 1.30 -16.84
CA GLU A 56 -6.89 0.14 -17.65
C GLU A 56 -5.62 -0.58 -17.14
N LYS A 57 -4.80 0.11 -16.33
CA LYS A 57 -3.60 -0.46 -15.71
C LYS A 57 -3.88 -1.15 -14.37
N GLY A 58 -5.15 -1.22 -13.94
CA GLY A 58 -5.55 -1.81 -12.67
C GLY A 58 -5.19 -0.98 -11.44
N TYR A 59 -5.21 0.36 -11.58
CA TYR A 59 -5.05 1.30 -10.46
C TYR A 59 -6.43 1.74 -10.00
N ALA A 60 -6.74 1.58 -8.71
CA ALA A 60 -7.94 2.10 -8.08
C ALA A 60 -7.69 3.50 -7.53
N PHE A 61 -8.62 4.41 -7.80
CA PHE A 61 -8.59 5.82 -7.40
C PHE A 61 -9.86 6.19 -6.63
N CYS A 62 -9.77 7.23 -5.82
CA CYS A 62 -10.89 7.73 -5.01
C CYS A 62 -11.49 6.62 -4.12
N THR A 63 -10.62 5.73 -3.61
CA THR A 63 -11.08 4.57 -2.85
C THR A 63 -11.73 5.01 -1.55
N SER A 64 -12.98 4.62 -1.36
CA SER A 64 -13.82 4.90 -0.20
C SER A 64 -14.38 3.63 0.45
N GLN A 65 -14.10 2.47 -0.16
CA GLN A 65 -14.47 1.13 0.29
C GLN A 65 -13.21 0.29 0.51
N THR A 66 -13.05 -0.25 1.71
CA THR A 66 -11.99 -1.21 2.05
C THR A 66 -12.38 -2.61 1.61
N GLU A 67 -11.53 -3.27 0.82
CA GLU A 67 -11.76 -4.62 0.33
C GLU A 67 -10.54 -5.50 0.56
N PHE A 68 -10.78 -6.75 0.95
CA PHE A 68 -9.80 -7.81 1.15
C PHE A 68 -9.93 -8.83 0.02
N TYR A 69 -8.88 -8.98 -0.80
CA TYR A 69 -8.78 -9.98 -1.84
C TYR A 69 -7.92 -11.13 -1.33
N ILE A 70 -8.54 -12.27 -1.03
CA ILE A 70 -7.95 -13.41 -0.34
C ILE A 70 -7.42 -14.42 -1.37
N TYR A 71 -6.17 -14.83 -1.21
CA TYR A 71 -5.49 -15.83 -2.02
C TYR A 71 -5.04 -16.98 -1.10
N LYS A 72 -5.60 -18.17 -1.31
CA LYS A 72 -5.30 -19.37 -0.54
C LYS A 72 -4.59 -20.39 -1.43
N PRO A 73 -3.44 -20.94 -1.04
CA PRO A 73 -2.79 -22.01 -1.78
C PRO A 73 -3.61 -23.30 -1.69
N SER A 74 -3.74 -24.04 -2.79
CA SER A 74 -4.35 -25.37 -2.78
C SER A 74 -3.50 -26.39 -2.02
N THR A 75 -2.18 -26.16 -1.93
CA THR A 75 -1.22 -26.95 -1.18
C THR A 75 -0.38 -26.01 -0.30
N PRO A 76 -0.82 -25.74 0.95
CA PRO A 76 -0.07 -24.87 1.85
C PRO A 76 1.32 -25.46 2.17
N LYS A 77 2.35 -24.61 2.10
CA LYS A 77 3.73 -24.92 2.51
C LYS A 77 4.15 -24.07 3.71
N SER A 78 3.33 -23.10 4.10
CA SER A 78 3.59 -22.17 5.19
C SER A 78 2.32 -21.90 5.99
N ASP A 79 2.47 -21.72 7.29
CA ASP A 79 1.42 -21.27 8.21
C ASP A 79 1.39 -19.73 8.36
N LYS A 80 2.18 -18.99 7.57
CA LYS A 80 2.22 -17.54 7.56
C LYS A 80 1.10 -16.95 6.67
N CYS A 81 0.64 -15.76 7.03
CA CYS A 81 -0.20 -14.94 6.15
C CYS A 81 0.46 -13.59 5.89
N ILE A 82 0.35 -13.10 4.66
CA ILE A 82 0.94 -11.83 4.25
C ILE A 82 -0.15 -10.88 3.77
N ILE A 83 -0.34 -9.75 4.48
CA ILE A 83 -1.18 -8.64 4.02
C ILE A 83 -0.37 -7.84 2.99
N VAL A 84 -0.78 -7.87 1.75
CA VAL A 84 -0.13 -7.16 0.64
C VAL A 84 -0.72 -5.77 0.51
N LEU A 85 0.13 -4.75 0.63
CA LEU A 85 -0.20 -3.33 0.60
C LEU A 85 0.34 -2.72 -0.70
N PRO A 86 -0.47 -2.60 -1.76
CA PRO A 86 0.01 -2.05 -3.03
C PRO A 86 0.41 -0.58 -2.90
N GLY A 87 1.42 -0.16 -3.67
CA GLY A 87 1.83 1.23 -3.77
C GLY A 87 0.87 2.08 -4.61
N GLY A 88 1.33 3.27 -5.00
CA GLY A 88 0.57 4.23 -5.81
C GLY A 88 0.65 5.66 -5.30
N GLY A 89 1.66 5.99 -4.51
CA GLY A 89 1.93 7.34 -4.02
C GLY A 89 0.85 7.90 -3.09
N TYR A 90 -0.03 7.06 -2.53
CA TYR A 90 -1.26 7.45 -1.82
C TYR A 90 -2.26 8.23 -2.69
N SER A 91 -1.99 8.42 -3.98
CA SER A 91 -2.92 9.01 -4.95
C SER A 91 -3.81 7.98 -5.64
N GLY A 92 -3.46 6.71 -5.54
CA GLY A 92 -4.17 5.55 -6.02
C GLY A 92 -3.60 4.29 -5.41
N VAL A 93 -4.26 3.15 -5.62
CA VAL A 93 -3.82 1.83 -5.17
C VAL A 93 -3.56 0.94 -6.40
N VAL A 94 -2.32 0.50 -6.61
CA VAL A 94 -1.89 -0.28 -7.78
C VAL A 94 -2.27 -1.75 -7.60
N MET A 95 -3.58 -2.04 -7.66
CA MET A 95 -4.13 -3.36 -7.36
C MET A 95 -3.54 -4.47 -8.24
N SER A 96 -3.31 -4.19 -9.53
CA SER A 96 -2.74 -5.16 -10.46
C SER A 96 -1.39 -5.72 -10.03
N LYS A 97 -0.53 -4.91 -9.38
CA LYS A 97 0.75 -5.39 -8.84
C LYS A 97 0.55 -6.20 -7.55
N GLY A 98 -0.37 -5.77 -6.70
CA GLY A 98 -0.74 -6.52 -5.49
C GLY A 98 -1.23 -7.92 -5.83
N PHE A 99 -2.11 -8.04 -6.82
CA PHE A 99 -2.64 -9.33 -7.28
C PHE A 99 -1.53 -10.26 -7.78
N ARG A 100 -0.59 -9.76 -8.60
CA ARG A 100 0.54 -10.58 -9.10
C ARG A 100 1.46 -11.06 -7.98
N ILE A 101 1.69 -10.22 -6.96
CA ILE A 101 2.45 -10.64 -5.78
C ILE A 101 1.69 -11.74 -5.03
N ALA A 102 0.39 -11.59 -4.84
CA ALA A 102 -0.44 -12.57 -4.15
C ALA A 102 -0.57 -13.90 -4.93
N GLU A 103 -0.66 -13.85 -6.26
CA GLU A 103 -0.62 -15.02 -7.13
C GLU A 103 0.70 -15.79 -6.97
N TRP A 104 1.82 -15.09 -7.00
CA TRP A 104 3.12 -15.69 -6.76
C TRP A 104 3.22 -16.30 -5.34
N LEU A 105 2.79 -15.60 -4.29
CA LEU A 105 2.78 -16.12 -2.92
C LEU A 105 1.91 -17.39 -2.80
N ARG A 106 0.75 -17.39 -3.45
CA ARG A 106 -0.13 -18.57 -3.53
C ARG A 106 0.56 -19.76 -4.19
N ASP A 107 1.28 -19.54 -5.29
CA ASP A 107 2.03 -20.58 -6.00
C ASP A 107 3.19 -21.13 -5.15
N GLU A 108 3.77 -20.29 -4.26
CA GLU A 108 4.76 -20.69 -3.26
C GLU A 108 4.14 -21.34 -2.00
N GLY A 109 2.82 -21.49 -1.96
CA GLY A 109 2.12 -22.14 -0.83
C GLY A 109 1.90 -21.23 0.38
N ILE A 110 1.88 -19.92 0.18
CA ILE A 110 1.70 -18.90 1.24
C ILE A 110 0.33 -18.22 1.06
N THR A 111 -0.47 -18.19 2.12
CA THR A 111 -1.73 -17.43 2.16
C THR A 111 -1.46 -15.93 2.17
N SER A 112 -2.23 -15.16 1.37
CA SER A 112 -2.11 -13.71 1.36
C SER A 112 -3.46 -13.01 1.19
N ILE A 113 -3.50 -11.74 1.61
CA ILE A 113 -4.66 -10.85 1.48
C ILE A 113 -4.17 -9.56 0.84
N VAL A 114 -4.62 -9.26 -0.38
CA VAL A 114 -4.35 -7.96 -0.99
C VAL A 114 -5.37 -6.97 -0.48
N LEU A 115 -4.88 -5.89 0.13
CA LEU A 115 -5.71 -4.85 0.69
C LEU A 115 -5.94 -3.71 -0.32
N LYS A 116 -7.19 -3.49 -0.72
CA LYS A 116 -7.62 -2.23 -1.32
C LYS A 116 -7.99 -1.30 -0.17
N TYR A 117 -7.03 -0.49 0.27
CA TYR A 117 -7.24 0.48 1.35
C TYR A 117 -7.85 1.78 0.83
N ARG A 118 -8.58 2.48 1.69
CA ARG A 118 -9.07 3.83 1.42
C ARG A 118 -7.88 4.80 1.41
N LEU A 119 -7.84 5.64 0.40
CA LEU A 119 -6.77 6.64 0.24
C LEU A 119 -6.86 7.74 1.31
N PRO A 120 -5.75 8.33 1.74
CA PRO A 120 -5.75 9.36 2.80
C PRO A 120 -6.25 10.73 2.35
N ASN A 121 -6.57 10.92 1.07
CA ASN A 121 -7.21 12.10 0.48
C ASN A 121 -6.76 13.44 1.09
N TYR A 122 -5.42 13.71 1.06
CA TYR A 122 -4.78 14.96 1.52
C TYR A 122 -4.94 15.28 3.01
N GLY A 123 -4.77 14.31 3.89
CA GLY A 123 -4.67 14.57 5.33
C GLY A 123 -5.35 13.58 6.26
N HIS A 124 -6.14 12.66 5.72
CA HIS A 124 -6.80 11.61 6.50
C HIS A 124 -5.87 10.41 6.70
N LYS A 125 -4.73 10.67 7.32
CA LYS A 125 -3.61 9.73 7.50
C LYS A 125 -3.96 8.50 8.33
N GLU A 126 -4.95 8.60 9.21
CA GLU A 126 -5.46 7.50 10.04
C GLU A 126 -6.14 6.42 9.19
N VAL A 127 -6.79 6.81 8.09
CA VAL A 127 -7.65 5.94 7.29
C VAL A 127 -6.93 4.72 6.70
N PRO A 128 -5.81 4.85 5.96
CA PRO A 128 -5.10 3.67 5.46
C PRO A 128 -4.46 2.82 6.58
N LEU A 129 -4.09 3.44 7.72
CA LEU A 129 -3.57 2.72 8.87
C LEU A 129 -4.64 1.81 9.47
N GLU A 130 -5.83 2.34 9.77
CA GLU A 130 -6.92 1.53 10.36
C GLU A 130 -7.43 0.44 9.43
N ASP A 131 -7.45 0.68 8.10
CA ASP A 131 -7.77 -0.36 7.12
C ASP A 131 -6.74 -1.50 7.15
N THR A 132 -5.46 -1.18 7.32
CA THR A 132 -4.40 -2.18 7.45
C THR A 132 -4.50 -2.95 8.77
N GLN A 133 -4.79 -2.26 9.86
CA GLN A 133 -5.05 -2.90 11.17
C GLN A 133 -6.26 -3.83 11.10
N ALA A 134 -7.31 -3.42 10.39
CA ALA A 134 -8.50 -4.26 10.17
C ALA A 134 -8.16 -5.53 9.38
N ALA A 135 -7.32 -5.44 8.34
CA ALA A 135 -6.87 -6.61 7.59
C ALA A 135 -6.03 -7.58 8.45
N LEU A 136 -5.17 -7.06 9.34
CA LEU A 136 -4.42 -7.87 10.29
C LEU A 136 -5.35 -8.59 11.28
N ARG A 137 -6.35 -7.88 11.85
CA ARG A 137 -7.34 -8.49 12.75
C ARG A 137 -8.17 -9.54 12.02
N TYR A 138 -8.68 -9.22 10.83
CA TYR A 138 -9.44 -10.17 10.00
C TYR A 138 -8.66 -11.47 9.77
N ALA A 139 -7.39 -11.38 9.36
CA ALA A 139 -6.57 -12.58 9.14
C ALA A 139 -6.41 -13.42 10.41
N ARG A 140 -6.23 -12.80 11.57
CA ARG A 140 -6.10 -13.49 12.86
C ARG A 140 -7.40 -14.13 13.31
N GLU A 141 -8.52 -13.43 13.17
CA GLU A 141 -9.87 -13.91 13.54
C GLU A 141 -10.32 -15.09 12.66
N HIS A 142 -9.90 -15.12 11.39
CA HIS A 142 -10.23 -16.17 10.42
C HIS A 142 -9.07 -17.17 10.20
N ALA A 143 -8.13 -17.25 11.15
CA ALA A 143 -6.91 -18.05 11.00
C ALA A 143 -7.17 -19.52 10.65
N THR A 144 -8.17 -20.15 11.29
CA THR A 144 -8.57 -21.52 11.00
C THR A 144 -9.07 -21.69 9.55
N GLU A 145 -9.93 -20.80 9.08
CA GLU A 145 -10.46 -20.82 7.71
C GLU A 145 -9.35 -20.59 6.67
N LEU A 146 -8.41 -19.68 7.00
CA LEU A 146 -7.28 -19.34 6.15
C LEU A 146 -6.15 -20.37 6.18
N GLY A 147 -6.16 -21.29 7.15
CA GLY A 147 -5.13 -22.33 7.33
C GLY A 147 -3.79 -21.75 7.77
N ILE A 148 -3.80 -20.76 8.67
CA ILE A 148 -2.61 -20.02 9.11
C ILE A 148 -2.47 -20.01 10.63
N ASP A 149 -1.28 -19.65 11.12
CA ASP A 149 -1.05 -19.30 12.52
C ASP A 149 -1.37 -17.80 12.75
N PRO A 150 -2.34 -17.43 13.62
CA PRO A 150 -2.68 -16.05 13.89
C PRO A 150 -1.51 -15.19 14.42
N ALA A 151 -0.50 -15.83 15.02
CA ALA A 151 0.71 -15.16 15.46
C ALA A 151 1.71 -14.86 14.32
N LYS A 152 1.48 -15.40 13.11
CA LYS A 152 2.38 -15.31 11.96
C LYS A 152 1.80 -14.48 10.81
N VAL A 153 1.02 -13.46 11.14
CA VAL A 153 0.46 -12.53 10.15
C VAL A 153 1.39 -11.33 9.98
N GLY A 154 2.01 -11.20 8.81
CA GLY A 154 2.91 -10.11 8.46
C GLY A 154 2.35 -9.19 7.38
N VAL A 155 3.14 -8.16 7.01
CA VAL A 155 2.79 -7.20 5.97
C VAL A 155 3.86 -7.16 4.88
N LEU A 156 3.44 -6.92 3.63
CA LEU A 156 4.30 -6.64 2.49
C LEU A 156 3.83 -5.38 1.80
N GLY A 157 4.72 -4.41 1.60
CA GLY A 157 4.35 -3.21 0.86
C GLY A 157 5.47 -2.67 -0.02
N GLY A 158 5.10 -2.13 -1.19
CA GLY A 158 6.00 -1.47 -2.12
C GLY A 158 5.73 0.03 -2.22
N SER A 159 6.77 0.86 -2.34
CA SER A 159 6.62 2.32 -2.54
C SER A 159 5.83 2.98 -1.39
N ALA A 160 4.74 3.69 -1.67
CA ALA A 160 3.82 4.20 -0.65
C ALA A 160 3.15 3.08 0.17
N GLY A 161 2.92 1.88 -0.41
CA GLY A 161 2.50 0.70 0.33
C GLY A 161 3.59 0.19 1.30
N GLY A 162 4.87 0.39 0.94
CA GLY A 162 6.01 0.17 1.84
C GLY A 162 6.04 1.15 3.00
N HIS A 163 5.67 2.42 2.77
CA HIS A 163 5.42 3.39 3.85
C HIS A 163 4.29 2.90 4.76
N LEU A 164 3.17 2.46 4.19
CA LEU A 164 2.03 1.97 4.97
C LEU A 164 2.40 0.71 5.79
N ALA A 165 3.21 -0.20 5.24
CA ALA A 165 3.74 -1.36 5.95
C ALA A 165 4.64 -0.96 7.13
N ALA A 166 5.55 0.01 6.93
CA ALA A 166 6.37 0.56 8.01
C ALA A 166 5.53 1.37 9.02
N TYR A 167 4.47 2.06 8.55
CA TYR A 167 3.56 2.84 9.37
C TYR A 167 2.79 1.94 10.35
N VAL A 168 2.15 0.87 9.87
CA VAL A 168 1.46 -0.08 10.75
C VAL A 168 2.42 -0.80 11.70
N SER A 169 3.66 -1.05 11.27
CA SER A 169 4.70 -1.68 12.09
C SER A 169 5.21 -0.82 13.24
N THR A 170 5.06 0.51 13.14
CA THR A 170 5.62 1.47 14.12
C THR A 170 4.57 2.23 14.93
N PHE A 171 3.34 2.38 14.44
CA PHE A 171 2.28 3.13 15.11
C PHE A 171 1.23 2.26 15.79
N THR A 172 1.12 0.99 15.42
CA THR A 172 0.18 0.06 16.05
C THR A 172 0.68 -0.35 17.44
N PRO A 173 -0.20 -0.51 18.43
CA PRO A 173 0.18 -1.07 19.73
C PRO A 173 0.89 -2.42 19.61
N ASP A 174 1.86 -2.69 20.47
CA ASP A 174 2.75 -3.85 20.36
C ASP A 174 2.03 -5.19 20.21
N ALA A 175 0.91 -5.39 20.92
CA ALA A 175 0.11 -6.61 20.86
C ALA A 175 -0.61 -6.82 19.51
N GLU A 176 -0.78 -5.76 18.72
CA GLU A 176 -1.51 -5.79 17.45
C GLU A 176 -0.59 -5.63 16.22
N LYS A 177 0.71 -5.38 16.44
CA LYS A 177 1.69 -5.24 15.36
C LYS A 177 1.71 -6.46 14.45
N PRO A 178 2.07 -6.30 13.16
CA PRO A 178 2.36 -7.44 12.30
C PRO A 178 3.53 -8.25 12.88
N ALA A 179 3.54 -9.56 12.63
CA ALA A 179 4.62 -10.46 13.09
C ALA A 179 5.95 -10.16 12.37
N PHE A 180 5.90 -9.63 11.16
CA PHE A 180 7.06 -9.24 10.35
C PHE A 180 6.65 -8.23 9.27
N ALA A 181 7.64 -7.53 8.71
CA ALA A 181 7.44 -6.57 7.63
C ALA A 181 8.37 -6.81 6.44
N ILE A 182 7.82 -6.75 5.23
CA ILE A 182 8.53 -6.86 3.96
C ILE A 182 8.36 -5.53 3.23
N LEU A 183 9.45 -4.76 3.13
CA LEU A 183 9.45 -3.43 2.56
C LEU A 183 10.19 -3.42 1.22
N ILE A 184 9.48 -3.12 0.14
CA ILE A 184 10.06 -3.12 -1.21
C ILE A 184 10.15 -1.68 -1.72
N TYR A 185 11.36 -1.17 -1.93
CA TYR A 185 11.66 0.24 -2.28
C TYR A 185 10.73 1.24 -1.56
N PRO A 186 10.62 1.16 -0.20
CA PRO A 186 9.62 1.90 0.54
C PRO A 186 9.87 3.40 0.54
N VAL A 187 8.80 4.19 0.46
CA VAL A 187 8.84 5.57 0.95
C VAL A 187 8.99 5.51 2.46
N ILE A 188 9.89 6.30 3.04
CA ILE A 188 10.16 6.29 4.49
C ILE A 188 10.21 7.70 5.06
N THR A 189 11.00 8.60 4.43
CA THR A 189 11.20 9.96 4.94
C THR A 189 10.39 10.99 4.16
N GLY A 190 9.89 11.99 4.87
CA GLY A 190 9.25 13.18 4.29
C GLY A 190 10.20 14.33 4.03
N ASP A 191 11.51 14.10 4.19
CA ASP A 191 12.53 15.08 3.85
C ASP A 191 12.37 15.56 2.40
N SER A 192 12.48 16.86 2.18
CA SER A 192 12.19 17.49 0.87
C SER A 192 13.18 17.10 -0.22
N TRP A 193 14.37 16.65 0.11
CA TRP A 193 15.43 16.27 -0.82
C TRP A 193 15.56 14.75 -1.00
N LEU A 194 15.20 13.99 0.03
CA LEU A 194 15.42 12.55 0.07
C LEU A 194 14.11 11.75 -0.09
N GLY A 195 12.98 12.36 0.23
CA GLY A 195 11.68 11.70 0.29
C GLY A 195 10.88 11.81 -0.99
N HIS A 196 9.82 11.00 -1.08
CA HIS A 196 8.82 11.09 -2.14
C HIS A 196 7.71 12.08 -1.72
N ILE A 197 7.91 13.37 -2.01
CA ILE A 197 7.06 14.49 -1.56
C ILE A 197 5.59 14.31 -1.93
N SER A 198 5.30 13.72 -3.10
CA SER A 198 3.93 13.47 -3.54
C SER A 198 3.18 12.55 -2.56
N SER A 199 3.80 11.47 -2.07
CA SER A 199 3.18 10.58 -1.08
C SER A 199 2.86 11.33 0.22
N PHE A 200 3.76 12.18 0.69
CA PHE A 200 3.53 12.99 1.89
C PHE A 200 2.46 14.05 1.69
N ASN A 201 2.31 14.61 0.47
CA ASN A 201 1.22 15.54 0.15
C ASN A 201 -0.15 14.85 0.25
N TYR A 202 -0.27 13.63 -0.26
CA TYR A 202 -1.53 12.88 -0.14
C TYR A 202 -1.81 12.41 1.28
N LEU A 203 -0.78 11.96 2.01
CA LEU A 203 -0.92 11.45 3.37
C LEU A 203 -1.26 12.54 4.39
N LEU A 204 -0.55 13.67 4.36
CA LEU A 204 -0.59 14.70 5.40
C LEU A 204 -1.21 16.03 4.94
N GLY A 205 -1.48 16.18 3.65
CA GLY A 205 -1.84 17.47 3.06
C GLY A 205 -0.61 18.31 2.64
N LYS A 206 -0.88 19.33 1.82
CA LYS A 206 0.18 20.22 1.30
C LYS A 206 0.70 21.20 2.37
N ASN A 207 -0.13 21.54 3.35
CA ASN A 207 0.16 22.50 4.41
C ASN A 207 0.66 21.82 5.70
N ARG A 208 1.25 20.62 5.58
CA ARG A 208 1.80 19.88 6.71
C ARG A 208 2.90 20.64 7.43
N THR A 209 2.97 20.49 8.75
CA THR A 209 4.02 21.11 9.57
C THR A 209 5.31 20.29 9.56
N PRO A 210 6.48 20.89 9.91
CA PRO A 210 7.72 20.14 10.08
C PRO A 210 7.60 18.98 11.08
N GLU A 211 6.85 19.17 12.16
CA GLU A 211 6.63 18.16 13.20
C GLU A 211 5.83 16.97 12.64
N GLN A 212 4.85 17.22 11.76
CA GLN A 212 4.14 16.15 11.05
C GLN A 212 5.07 15.41 10.10
N VAL A 213 5.94 16.12 9.38
CA VAL A 213 6.95 15.48 8.50
C VAL A 213 7.87 14.58 9.32
N GLU A 214 8.37 15.06 10.46
CA GLU A 214 9.23 14.30 11.37
C GLU A 214 8.48 13.08 11.93
N GLN A 215 7.25 13.26 12.41
CA GLN A 215 6.43 12.21 13.00
C GLN A 215 6.15 11.07 12.01
N TYR A 216 5.89 11.39 10.74
CA TYR A 216 5.56 10.41 9.69
C TYR A 216 6.77 10.00 8.85
N SER A 217 7.97 10.49 9.17
CA SER A 217 9.25 9.95 8.70
C SER A 217 9.60 8.73 9.56
N LEU A 218 9.32 7.54 9.03
CA LEU A 218 9.17 6.33 9.85
C LEU A 218 10.47 5.80 10.43
N GLN A 219 11.64 6.21 9.94
CA GLN A 219 12.92 5.96 10.59
C GLN A 219 12.97 6.54 12.03
N ASN A 220 12.21 7.61 12.30
CA ASN A 220 12.12 8.25 13.62
C ASN A 220 11.14 7.54 14.59
N ARG A 221 10.42 6.53 14.09
CA ARG A 221 9.38 5.79 14.83
C ARG A 221 9.77 4.37 15.19
N VAL A 222 10.92 3.91 14.73
CA VAL A 222 11.46 2.59 15.04
C VAL A 222 11.76 2.48 16.54
N THR A 223 11.39 1.37 17.13
CA THR A 223 11.66 1.01 18.54
C THR A 223 12.14 -0.44 18.61
N ALA A 224 12.55 -0.90 19.79
CA ALA A 224 12.95 -2.30 19.99
C ALA A 224 11.81 -3.31 19.77
N THR A 225 10.54 -2.85 19.78
CA THR A 225 9.35 -3.67 19.51
C THR A 225 8.89 -3.61 18.05
N THR A 226 9.60 -2.88 17.18
CA THR A 226 9.36 -2.93 15.73
C THR A 226 9.60 -4.34 15.21
N PRO A 227 8.70 -4.92 14.39
CA PRO A 227 8.81 -6.32 13.98
C PRO A 227 10.05 -6.58 13.11
N PRO A 228 10.52 -7.83 13.04
CA PRO A 228 11.55 -8.25 12.09
C PRO A 228 11.25 -7.76 10.68
N THR A 229 12.23 -7.18 10.00
CA THR A 229 12.01 -6.48 8.73
C THR A 229 13.04 -6.85 7.68
N ILE A 230 12.58 -7.15 6.46
CA ILE A 230 13.42 -7.23 5.27
C ILE A 230 13.16 -6.02 4.34
N LEU A 231 14.20 -5.44 3.79
CA LEU A 231 14.14 -4.38 2.79
C LEU A 231 14.74 -4.86 1.47
N LEU A 232 14.04 -4.62 0.37
CA LEU A 232 14.44 -4.99 -0.98
C LEU A 232 14.32 -3.76 -1.87
N LEU A 233 15.40 -3.33 -2.53
CA LEU A 233 15.42 -2.09 -3.31
C LEU A 233 16.38 -2.16 -4.49
N SER A 234 16.30 -1.19 -5.40
CA SER A 234 17.28 -0.97 -6.48
C SER A 234 18.13 0.26 -6.18
N ASP A 235 19.41 0.20 -6.54
CA ASP A 235 20.35 1.30 -6.34
C ASP A 235 20.04 2.50 -7.25
N ASP A 236 19.53 2.23 -8.45
CA ASP A 236 19.18 3.20 -9.48
C ASP A 236 17.74 3.75 -9.40
N ASP A 237 17.08 3.65 -8.24
CA ASP A 237 15.71 4.16 -8.05
C ASP A 237 15.72 5.70 -7.97
N ASN A 238 15.21 6.36 -9.02
CA ASN A 238 15.10 7.82 -9.13
C ASN A 238 13.74 8.37 -8.67
N VAL A 239 12.80 7.51 -8.25
CA VAL A 239 11.46 7.91 -7.75
C VAL A 239 11.45 7.93 -6.23
N VAL A 240 11.93 6.86 -5.61
CA VAL A 240 12.14 6.75 -4.16
C VAL A 240 13.61 6.38 -3.94
N PRO A 241 14.49 7.37 -3.73
CA PRO A 241 15.92 7.11 -3.59
C PRO A 241 16.23 6.06 -2.51
N SER A 242 17.24 5.23 -2.77
CA SER A 242 17.69 4.12 -1.90
C SER A 242 17.96 4.54 -0.45
N ILE A 243 18.30 5.81 -0.24
CA ILE A 243 18.50 6.41 1.09
C ILE A 243 17.28 6.24 2.02
N ASN A 244 16.04 6.19 1.48
CA ASN A 244 14.84 5.90 2.30
C ASN A 244 14.98 4.57 3.05
N SER A 245 15.33 3.51 2.33
CA SER A 245 15.56 2.19 2.90
C SER A 245 16.74 2.17 3.85
N MET A 246 17.83 2.86 3.51
CA MET A 246 19.03 2.94 4.35
C MET A 246 18.76 3.62 5.70
N LEU A 247 17.97 4.71 5.72
CA LEU A 247 17.58 5.40 6.95
C LEU A 247 16.76 4.49 7.87
N TYR A 248 15.78 3.76 7.30
CA TYR A 248 14.96 2.84 8.08
C TYR A 248 15.79 1.65 8.59
N TYR A 249 16.62 1.05 7.74
CA TYR A 249 17.53 -0.02 8.13
C TYR A 249 18.49 0.39 9.24
N LYS A 250 19.09 1.59 9.14
CA LYS A 250 19.93 2.16 10.20
C LYS A 250 19.19 2.25 11.53
N ALA A 251 17.94 2.72 11.51
CA ALA A 251 17.12 2.82 12.72
C ALA A 251 16.79 1.42 13.29
N LEU A 252 16.42 0.44 12.45
CA LEU A 252 16.20 -0.93 12.89
C LEU A 252 17.44 -1.53 13.58
N LYS A 253 18.63 -1.32 13.00
CA LYS A 253 19.90 -1.81 13.59
C LYS A 253 20.22 -1.10 14.90
N HIS A 254 19.95 0.21 15.02
CA HIS A 254 20.15 0.97 16.25
C HIS A 254 19.33 0.41 17.42
N TYR A 255 18.08 -0.02 17.17
CA TYR A 255 17.19 -0.60 18.17
C TYR A 255 17.30 -2.12 18.32
N GLY A 256 18.28 -2.77 17.68
CA GLY A 256 18.51 -4.20 17.78
C GLY A 256 17.46 -5.07 17.08
N VAL A 257 16.63 -4.49 16.21
CA VAL A 257 15.60 -5.23 15.45
C VAL A 257 16.27 -6.17 14.45
N LYS A 258 15.80 -7.43 14.39
CA LYS A 258 16.23 -8.39 13.36
C LYS A 258 15.87 -7.84 11.98
N SER A 259 16.87 -7.50 11.19
CA SER A 259 16.64 -6.86 9.88
C SER A 259 17.70 -7.24 8.85
N THR A 260 17.26 -7.34 7.59
CA THR A 260 18.08 -7.65 6.41
C THR A 260 17.74 -6.64 5.31
N MET A 261 18.73 -6.24 4.52
CA MET A 261 18.54 -5.35 3.39
C MET A 261 19.32 -5.87 2.18
N TYR A 262 18.65 -5.94 1.03
CA TYR A 262 19.25 -6.31 -0.25
C TYR A 262 19.04 -5.18 -1.26
N THR A 263 20.14 -4.79 -1.91
CA THR A 263 20.12 -3.75 -2.94
C THR A 263 20.53 -4.36 -4.27
N PHE A 264 19.61 -4.31 -5.25
CA PHE A 264 19.89 -4.75 -6.61
C PHE A 264 20.58 -3.61 -7.39
N PRO A 265 21.57 -3.93 -8.25
CA PRO A 265 22.33 -2.90 -8.97
C PRO A 265 21.48 -2.02 -9.90
N SER A 266 20.34 -2.55 -10.38
CA SER A 266 19.43 -1.85 -11.28
C SER A 266 18.01 -2.39 -11.20
N GLY A 267 17.04 -1.63 -11.72
CA GLY A 267 15.63 -1.97 -11.75
C GLY A 267 14.72 -0.76 -11.63
N GLY A 268 15.27 0.36 -11.17
CA GLY A 268 14.53 1.58 -10.92
C GLY A 268 13.43 1.36 -9.90
N HIS A 269 12.30 2.02 -10.10
CA HIS A 269 11.15 1.96 -9.20
C HIS A 269 10.03 1.06 -9.70
N GLY A 270 9.35 0.38 -8.77
CA GLY A 270 8.06 -0.26 -9.06
C GLY A 270 8.16 -1.59 -9.78
N TRP A 271 9.23 -2.34 -9.60
CA TRP A 271 9.43 -3.64 -10.25
C TRP A 271 8.66 -4.79 -9.57
N ALA A 272 8.38 -4.74 -8.28
CA ALA A 272 7.60 -5.79 -7.61
C ALA A 272 6.19 -5.93 -8.22
N GLY A 273 5.81 -7.15 -8.57
CA GLY A 273 4.57 -7.44 -9.28
C GLY A 273 4.54 -6.94 -10.73
N LYS A 274 5.71 -6.66 -11.33
CA LYS A 274 5.85 -6.34 -12.75
C LYS A 274 6.63 -7.45 -13.45
N ALA A 275 6.11 -7.97 -14.56
CA ALA A 275 6.83 -8.97 -15.35
C ALA A 275 8.14 -8.41 -15.92
N GLY A 276 9.17 -9.27 -15.99
CA GLY A 276 10.42 -8.96 -16.67
C GLY A 276 11.39 -8.11 -15.85
N PHE A 277 11.25 -8.04 -14.53
CA PHE A 277 12.30 -7.53 -13.68
C PHE A 277 13.50 -8.47 -13.75
N LYS A 278 14.69 -7.93 -14.03
CA LYS A 278 15.90 -8.73 -14.24
C LYS A 278 16.23 -9.67 -13.06
N TYR A 279 15.97 -9.21 -11.85
CA TYR A 279 16.27 -9.93 -10.60
C TYR A 279 15.00 -10.50 -9.93
N GLU A 280 13.98 -10.85 -10.74
CA GLU A 280 12.69 -11.34 -10.20
C GLU A 280 12.87 -12.64 -9.42
N LYS A 281 13.64 -13.60 -9.96
CA LYS A 281 13.90 -14.87 -9.29
C LYS A 281 14.73 -14.70 -8.02
N GLU A 282 15.70 -13.81 -8.07
CA GLU A 282 16.59 -13.53 -6.94
C GLU A 282 15.83 -12.93 -5.76
N TRP A 283 14.98 -11.92 -5.98
CA TRP A 283 14.25 -11.34 -4.86
C TRP A 283 13.19 -12.28 -4.31
N HIS A 284 12.56 -13.11 -5.15
CA HIS A 284 11.66 -14.17 -4.70
C HIS A 284 12.39 -15.15 -3.77
N HIS A 285 13.53 -15.66 -4.20
CA HIS A 285 14.35 -16.59 -3.41
C HIS A 285 14.81 -15.97 -2.08
N LEU A 286 15.40 -14.77 -2.14
CA LEU A 286 15.86 -14.05 -0.94
C LEU A 286 14.72 -13.79 0.07
N LEU A 287 13.51 -13.51 -0.42
CA LEU A 287 12.35 -13.32 0.45
C LEU A 287 11.92 -14.64 1.11
N LEU A 288 11.82 -15.73 0.34
CA LEU A 288 11.44 -17.04 0.87
C LEU A 288 12.46 -17.53 1.91
N ASP A 289 13.76 -17.47 1.60
CA ASP A 289 14.83 -17.81 2.55
C ASP A 289 14.75 -16.98 3.83
N TRP A 290 14.45 -15.68 3.71
CA TRP A 290 14.29 -14.84 4.88
C TRP A 290 13.06 -15.22 5.70
N LEU A 291 11.91 -15.50 5.06
CA LEU A 291 10.69 -15.96 5.76
C LEU A 291 10.93 -17.25 6.53
N ASP A 292 11.76 -18.16 6.03
CA ASP A 292 12.13 -19.41 6.71
C ASP A 292 12.97 -19.18 7.97
N THR A 293 13.63 -18.02 8.09
CA THR A 293 14.35 -17.63 9.32
C THR A 293 13.42 -17.14 10.42
N LEU A 294 12.14 -16.89 10.12
CA LEU A 294 11.12 -16.46 11.08
C LEU A 294 10.39 -17.70 11.60
N LYS A 295 10.67 -18.05 12.83
CA LYS A 295 10.06 -19.22 13.51
C LYS A 295 8.69 -18.87 14.04
#